data_bd790599f60dc6a58652b0448d5cf5da
#
_entry.id   bd790599f60dc6a58652b0448d5cf5da
#
_cell.length_a   1.000
_cell.length_b   1.000
_cell.length_c   1.000
_cell.angle_alpha   90.00
_cell.angle_beta   90.00
_cell.angle_gamma   90.00
#
_symmetry.space_group_name_H-M   'P 1'
#
loop_
_entity.id
_entity.type
_entity.pdbx_description
1 polymer ?
#
loop_
_entity_poly.entity_id
_entity_poly.type
_entity_poly.pdbx_seq_one_letter_code
_entity_poly.pdbx_strand_id
1 'polypeptide(L)'
;MDTNLLISNIGYCEMYEWVKQPSQNDRFGKFVQFSEEHPGKIEPYHNASAIVVGVSTVEAKVLSDDADFWHGQFMYNEFGDAYLGKDKYIAGKRKYDHLNEFPFIATEIKDELLPISSEKFDKTKDFVKRSNRLEWAKVNLLGKVIVIDNGTLKPGDMCMPYSGSDASKFGTAVKATAKAKHKYYVVDRVSENTVTILNK
;
A
#
# COMPACT_ATOMS: atom_id res chain seq x y z
N MET A 1 17.21 -7.44 -24.04
CA MET A 1 16.92 -6.23 -23.24
C MET A 1 16.88 -6.66 -21.79
N ASP A 2 17.83 -6.21 -20.99
CA ASP A 2 17.92 -6.58 -19.59
C ASP A 2 16.74 -5.96 -18.81
N THR A 3 15.76 -6.79 -18.49
CA THR A 3 14.59 -6.42 -17.66
C THR A 3 14.96 -6.09 -16.21
N ASN A 4 16.20 -6.34 -15.80
CA ASN A 4 16.68 -6.13 -14.43
C ASN A 4 16.97 -4.67 -14.04
N LEU A 5 16.99 -3.73 -14.99
CA LEU A 5 17.31 -2.32 -14.70
C LEU A 5 16.10 -1.50 -14.25
N LEU A 6 14.88 -1.99 -14.45
CA LEU A 6 13.65 -1.23 -14.20
C LEU A 6 13.17 -1.28 -12.73
N ILE A 7 13.60 -2.28 -11.97
CA ILE A 7 13.04 -2.57 -10.63
C ILE A 7 13.77 -1.79 -9.51
N SER A 8 14.92 -1.20 -9.76
CA SER A 8 15.80 -0.67 -8.70
C SER A 8 15.41 0.70 -8.11
N ASN A 9 14.30 1.29 -8.52
CA ASN A 9 14.01 2.70 -8.23
C ASN A 9 12.70 2.99 -7.50
N ILE A 10 12.00 1.98 -6.99
CA ILE A 10 10.74 2.17 -6.26
C ILE A 10 11.05 2.53 -4.80
N GLY A 11 10.40 3.60 -4.31
CA GLY A 11 10.70 4.21 -3.02
C GLY A 11 9.93 3.62 -1.85
N TYR A 12 9.51 4.51 -0.92
CA TYR A 12 8.70 4.19 0.24
C TYR A 12 7.23 4.03 -0.15
N CYS A 13 6.63 2.93 0.27
CA CYS A 13 5.23 2.59 0.02
C CYS A 13 4.50 2.22 1.31
N GLU A 14 3.20 2.44 1.31
CA GLU A 14 2.28 1.96 2.34
C GLU A 14 1.14 1.16 1.72
N MET A 15 0.52 0.31 2.56
CA MET A 15 -0.64 -0.49 2.15
C MET A 15 -1.94 0.29 2.38
N TYR A 16 -2.76 0.39 1.33
CA TYR A 16 -4.11 0.98 1.38
C TYR A 16 -5.14 0.04 0.78
N GLU A 17 -6.33 0.03 1.35
CA GLU A 17 -7.44 -0.77 0.83
C GLU A 17 -8.18 0.00 -0.27
N TRP A 18 -8.48 -0.68 -1.39
CA TRP A 18 -9.32 -0.13 -2.45
C TRP A 18 -10.78 -0.03 -2.01
N VAL A 19 -11.49 1.03 -2.38
CA VAL A 19 -12.96 1.11 -2.27
C VAL A 19 -13.60 -0.01 -3.09
N LYS A 20 -13.13 -0.16 -4.32
CA LYS A 20 -13.52 -1.24 -5.23
C LYS A 20 -12.26 -1.85 -5.81
N GLN A 21 -12.11 -3.15 -5.63
CA GLN A 21 -10.97 -3.87 -6.19
C GLN A 21 -10.91 -3.64 -7.72
N PRO A 22 -9.82 -3.05 -8.23
CA PRO A 22 -9.66 -2.85 -9.67
C PRO A 22 -9.38 -4.18 -10.38
N SER A 23 -9.56 -4.20 -11.69
CA SER A 23 -9.07 -5.29 -12.54
C SER A 23 -7.56 -5.41 -12.44
N GLN A 24 -7.01 -6.57 -12.76
CA GLN A 24 -5.57 -6.80 -12.67
C GLN A 24 -4.76 -5.84 -13.55
N ASN A 25 -5.32 -5.44 -14.69
CA ASN A 25 -4.70 -4.51 -15.63
C ASN A 25 -4.78 -3.04 -15.19
N ASP A 26 -5.75 -2.69 -14.34
CA ASP A 26 -5.98 -1.32 -13.87
C ASP A 26 -5.40 -1.05 -12.48
N ARG A 27 -4.76 -2.04 -11.90
CA ARG A 27 -4.36 -2.05 -10.49
C ARG A 27 -3.12 -1.20 -10.20
N PHE A 28 -2.24 -1.00 -11.18
CA PHE A 28 -0.92 -0.41 -10.98
C PHE A 28 -0.70 0.80 -11.88
N GLY A 29 0.23 1.66 -11.46
CA GLY A 29 0.59 2.85 -12.22
C GLY A 29 -0.47 3.94 -12.21
N LYS A 30 -1.39 3.92 -11.25
CA LYS A 30 -2.46 4.90 -11.12
C LYS A 30 -2.19 5.84 -9.95
N PHE A 31 -2.31 7.13 -10.17
CA PHE A 31 -2.47 8.08 -9.07
C PHE A 31 -3.75 7.75 -8.30
N VAL A 32 -3.69 7.82 -6.99
CA VAL A 32 -4.81 7.51 -6.10
C VAL A 32 -5.12 8.67 -5.16
N GLN A 33 -6.38 8.77 -4.77
CA GLN A 33 -6.92 9.68 -3.77
C GLN A 33 -7.64 8.89 -2.68
N PHE A 34 -7.85 9.51 -1.50
CA PHE A 34 -8.78 8.94 -0.53
C PHE A 34 -10.22 9.13 -1.00
N SER A 35 -11.04 8.14 -0.74
CA SER A 35 -12.48 8.22 -0.98
C SER A 35 -13.15 9.11 0.08
N GLU A 36 -14.05 9.99 -0.35
CA GLU A 36 -14.87 10.80 0.55
C GLU A 36 -15.96 9.96 1.23
N GLU A 37 -16.49 8.94 0.52
CA GLU A 37 -17.57 8.07 1.02
C GLU A 37 -17.05 6.93 1.92
N HIS A 38 -15.79 6.51 1.75
CA HIS A 38 -15.18 5.40 2.45
C HIS A 38 -13.87 5.82 3.10
N PRO A 39 -13.90 6.44 4.28
CA PRO A 39 -12.69 6.93 4.96
C PRO A 39 -11.60 5.87 5.12
N GLY A 40 -10.36 6.23 4.80
CA GLY A 40 -9.20 5.33 4.86
C GLY A 40 -9.01 4.42 3.66
N LYS A 41 -9.96 4.38 2.72
CA LYS A 41 -9.82 3.63 1.47
C LYS A 41 -9.44 4.54 0.30
N ILE A 42 -8.81 3.94 -0.70
CA ILE A 42 -8.34 4.65 -1.89
C ILE A 42 -9.15 4.28 -3.14
N GLU A 43 -9.15 5.19 -4.08
CA GLU A 43 -9.70 5.02 -5.43
C GLU A 43 -8.81 5.74 -6.45
N PRO A 44 -8.92 5.43 -7.77
CA PRO A 44 -8.17 6.16 -8.79
C PRO A 44 -8.50 7.65 -8.74
N TYR A 45 -7.46 8.50 -8.80
CA TYR A 45 -7.63 9.94 -8.77
C TYR A 45 -8.49 10.44 -9.92
N HIS A 46 -9.53 11.21 -9.60
CA HIS A 46 -10.47 11.79 -10.58
C HIS A 46 -10.98 13.20 -10.19
N ASN A 47 -10.78 13.60 -8.94
CA ASN A 47 -11.28 14.87 -8.44
C ASN A 47 -10.15 15.90 -8.30
N ALA A 48 -10.18 16.98 -9.11
CA ALA A 48 -9.18 18.04 -9.10
C ALA A 48 -8.99 18.73 -7.74
N SER A 49 -10.00 18.67 -6.87
CA SER A 49 -9.96 19.22 -5.51
C SER A 49 -9.32 18.28 -4.50
N ALA A 50 -9.29 16.98 -4.78
CA ALA A 50 -8.74 15.97 -3.90
C ALA A 50 -7.22 16.11 -3.74
N ILE A 51 -6.71 15.47 -2.68
CA ILE A 51 -5.27 15.31 -2.46
C ILE A 51 -4.84 14.00 -3.14
N VAL A 52 -3.74 14.06 -3.89
CA VAL A 52 -3.09 12.84 -4.37
C VAL A 52 -2.38 12.19 -3.20
N VAL A 53 -2.78 10.95 -2.87
CA VAL A 53 -2.13 10.15 -1.82
C VAL A 53 -0.78 9.64 -2.33
N GLY A 54 -0.76 9.10 -3.55
CA GLY A 54 0.44 8.54 -4.16
C GLY A 54 0.11 7.81 -5.47
N VAL A 55 0.93 6.83 -5.81
CA VAL A 55 0.78 6.02 -7.02
C VAL A 55 0.76 4.53 -6.66
N SER A 56 -0.27 3.82 -7.13
CA SER A 56 -0.35 2.36 -6.94
C SER A 56 0.78 1.65 -7.69
N THR A 57 1.44 0.68 -7.05
CA THR A 57 2.63 0.02 -7.61
C THR A 57 2.66 -1.48 -7.30
N VAL A 58 3.41 -2.23 -8.10
CA VAL A 58 3.64 -3.67 -7.88
C VAL A 58 4.63 -3.89 -6.74
N GLU A 59 5.72 -3.11 -6.71
CA GLU A 59 6.84 -3.32 -5.82
C GLU A 59 7.10 -2.11 -4.92
N ALA A 60 7.74 -2.37 -3.80
CA ALA A 60 8.19 -1.37 -2.85
C ALA A 60 9.60 -1.73 -2.38
N LYS A 61 10.47 -0.74 -2.22
CA LYS A 61 11.76 -0.95 -1.60
C LYS A 61 11.67 -0.93 -0.07
N VAL A 62 10.81 -0.04 0.43
CA VAL A 62 10.39 -0.01 1.83
C VAL A 62 8.88 -0.07 1.84
N LEU A 63 8.32 -1.08 2.48
CA LEU A 63 6.88 -1.27 2.60
C LEU A 63 6.47 -1.15 4.06
N SER A 64 5.58 -0.21 4.34
CA SER A 64 4.95 -0.04 5.65
C SER A 64 3.52 -0.58 5.63
N ASP A 65 3.02 -0.89 6.82
CA ASP A 65 1.64 -1.34 7.06
C ASP A 65 1.24 -2.66 6.35
N ASP A 66 2.23 -3.48 6.00
CA ASP A 66 2.01 -4.88 5.58
C ASP A 66 2.02 -5.76 6.83
N ALA A 67 0.95 -5.66 7.63
CA ALA A 67 0.86 -6.27 8.94
C ALA A 67 1.21 -7.78 8.94
N ASP A 68 1.87 -8.23 10.01
CA ASP A 68 2.22 -9.64 10.23
C ASP A 68 1.11 -10.43 10.95
N PHE A 69 -0.01 -9.78 11.27
CA PHE A 69 -1.18 -10.39 11.92
C PHE A 69 -2.46 -9.63 11.52
N TRP A 70 -3.63 -10.22 11.79
CA TRP A 70 -4.90 -9.59 11.50
C TRP A 70 -5.07 -8.25 12.21
N HIS A 71 -5.33 -7.20 11.46
CA HIS A 71 -5.76 -5.93 12.02
C HIS A 71 -7.05 -6.15 12.82
N GLY A 72 -7.05 -5.77 14.10
CA GLY A 72 -8.16 -6.06 15.01
C GLY A 72 -8.11 -7.44 15.68
N GLN A 73 -7.00 -8.19 15.55
CA GLN A 73 -6.76 -9.40 16.32
C GLN A 73 -6.71 -9.10 17.84
N PHE A 74 -6.13 -7.96 18.19
CA PHE A 74 -6.04 -7.51 19.57
C PHE A 74 -6.87 -6.24 19.79
N MET A 75 -7.18 -5.95 21.05
CA MET A 75 -7.82 -4.70 21.46
C MET A 75 -6.76 -3.62 21.65
N TYR A 76 -6.99 -2.43 21.08
CA TYR A 76 -6.11 -1.27 21.20
C TYR A 76 -6.89 -0.05 21.68
N ASN A 77 -6.20 0.87 22.35
CA ASN A 77 -6.71 2.21 22.60
C ASN A 77 -6.65 3.09 21.34
N GLU A 78 -7.11 4.34 21.45
CA GLU A 78 -7.10 5.31 20.35
C GLU A 78 -5.70 5.71 19.86
N PHE A 79 -4.66 5.43 20.61
CA PHE A 79 -3.26 5.73 20.28
C PHE A 79 -2.51 4.50 19.73
N GLY A 80 -3.17 3.34 19.62
CA GLY A 80 -2.57 2.12 19.09
C GLY A 80 -1.84 1.26 20.15
N ASP A 81 -1.95 1.59 21.46
CA ASP A 81 -1.41 0.76 22.51
C ASP A 81 -2.33 -0.44 22.77
N ALA A 82 -1.76 -1.64 22.85
CA ALA A 82 -2.53 -2.83 23.11
C ALA A 82 -3.01 -2.87 24.56
N TYR A 83 -4.29 -3.21 24.77
CA TYR A 83 -4.77 -3.57 26.10
C TYR A 83 -4.14 -4.89 26.53
N LEU A 84 -3.51 -4.90 27.70
CA LEU A 84 -2.85 -6.07 28.25
C LEU A 84 -3.70 -6.69 29.35
N GLY A 85 -3.84 -8.01 29.31
CA GLY A 85 -4.55 -8.80 30.32
C GLY A 85 -3.69 -9.92 30.87
N LYS A 86 -4.04 -10.40 32.10
CA LYS A 86 -3.46 -11.63 32.64
C LYS A 86 -4.12 -12.81 31.94
N ASP A 87 -3.48 -13.37 30.97
CA ASP A 87 -3.87 -14.66 30.42
C ASP A 87 -2.95 -15.74 30.99
N LYS A 88 -3.53 -16.89 31.34
CA LYS A 88 -2.73 -18.05 31.75
C LYS A 88 -2.06 -18.61 30.48
N TYR A 89 -0.88 -18.15 30.22
CA TYR A 89 -0.08 -18.66 29.14
C TYR A 89 0.50 -20.02 29.51
N ILE A 90 0.11 -21.05 28.77
CA ILE A 90 0.84 -22.32 28.78
C ILE A 90 2.09 -22.09 27.94
N ALA A 91 3.21 -21.80 28.59
CA ALA A 91 4.49 -21.67 27.95
C ALA A 91 4.81 -22.96 27.18
N GLY A 92 4.88 -22.92 25.86
CA GLY A 92 5.25 -24.11 25.11
C GLY A 92 5.07 -24.05 23.60
N LYS A 93 4.26 -23.17 23.05
CA LYS A 93 4.12 -23.07 21.58
C LYS A 93 3.84 -21.65 21.14
N ARG A 94 4.86 -20.84 21.00
CA ARG A 94 4.82 -19.76 20.03
C ARG A 94 4.99 -20.41 18.65
N LYS A 95 3.92 -20.63 17.94
CA LYS A 95 3.96 -20.89 16.50
C LYS A 95 4.27 -19.58 15.77
N TYR A 96 5.51 -19.19 15.77
CA TYR A 96 6.05 -18.32 14.73
C TYR A 96 6.65 -19.25 13.67
N ASP A 97 5.86 -19.64 12.69
CA ASP A 97 6.23 -20.62 11.66
C ASP A 97 7.32 -20.16 10.69
N HIS A 98 7.82 -18.96 10.82
CA HIS A 98 8.90 -18.46 9.97
C HIS A 98 10.31 -18.56 10.60
N LEU A 99 10.42 -19.09 11.82
CA LEU A 99 11.71 -19.33 12.48
C LEU A 99 11.80 -20.78 12.95
N ASN A 100 11.69 -21.74 12.05
CA ASN A 100 11.76 -23.17 12.31
C ASN A 100 13.14 -23.68 12.83
N GLU A 101 14.06 -22.81 13.22
CA GLU A 101 15.42 -23.24 13.55
C GLU A 101 15.68 -23.50 15.03
N PHE A 102 14.73 -23.15 15.94
CA PHE A 102 14.96 -23.39 17.38
C PHE A 102 13.69 -23.94 18.06
N PRO A 103 13.68 -25.22 18.44
CA PRO A 103 12.61 -25.72 19.31
C PRO A 103 12.78 -25.10 20.70
N PHE A 104 11.94 -24.12 21.02
CA PHE A 104 11.91 -23.56 22.37
C PHE A 104 11.04 -24.48 23.24
N ILE A 105 11.66 -25.18 24.17
CA ILE A 105 10.99 -25.95 25.23
C ILE A 105 10.88 -25.01 26.42
N ALA A 106 9.69 -24.46 26.66
CA ALA A 106 9.46 -23.69 27.86
C ALA A 106 9.01 -24.60 28.99
N THR A 107 9.71 -24.49 30.11
CA THR A 107 9.48 -25.29 31.35
C THR A 107 8.78 -24.50 32.46
N GLU A 108 8.40 -23.24 32.25
CA GLU A 108 7.80 -22.42 33.30
C GLU A 108 6.53 -21.70 32.80
N ILE A 109 5.48 -21.73 33.69
CA ILE A 109 4.31 -20.87 33.55
C ILE A 109 4.70 -19.50 34.09
N LYS A 110 4.77 -18.49 33.23
CA LYS A 110 4.94 -17.10 33.66
C LYS A 110 3.64 -16.35 33.45
N ASP A 111 3.22 -15.60 34.49
CA ASP A 111 2.14 -14.62 34.39
C ASP A 111 2.66 -13.44 33.51
N GLU A 112 2.64 -13.57 32.20
CA GLU A 112 2.95 -12.46 31.29
C GLU A 112 1.66 -11.71 30.96
N LEU A 113 1.76 -10.38 30.97
CA LEU A 113 0.71 -9.54 30.42
C LEU A 113 0.73 -9.67 28.91
N LEU A 114 -0.32 -10.27 28.32
CA LEU A 114 -0.45 -10.47 26.89
C LEU A 114 -1.52 -9.55 26.32
N PRO A 115 -1.40 -9.16 25.04
CA PRO A 115 -2.46 -8.42 24.37
C PRO A 115 -3.78 -9.17 24.41
N ILE A 116 -4.85 -8.48 24.83
CA ILE A 116 -6.20 -9.03 24.90
C ILE A 116 -6.72 -9.23 23.48
N SER A 117 -7.12 -10.45 23.14
CA SER A 117 -7.76 -10.75 21.85
C SER A 117 -9.10 -10.04 21.72
N SER A 118 -9.37 -9.49 20.54
CA SER A 118 -10.66 -8.93 20.20
C SER A 118 -11.71 -10.04 20.08
N GLU A 119 -12.92 -9.81 20.58
CA GLU A 119 -14.05 -10.74 20.41
C GLU A 119 -14.46 -10.92 18.93
N LYS A 120 -14.11 -9.97 18.09
CA LYS A 120 -14.38 -10.01 16.63
C LYS A 120 -13.33 -10.82 15.86
N PHE A 121 -12.27 -11.26 16.52
CA PHE A 121 -11.21 -12.02 15.87
C PHE A 121 -11.61 -13.47 15.65
N ASP A 122 -11.65 -13.89 14.38
CA ASP A 122 -11.94 -15.26 13.98
C ASP A 122 -10.65 -16.10 13.93
N LYS A 123 -10.45 -16.90 14.99
CA LYS A 123 -9.26 -17.78 15.13
C LYS A 123 -9.21 -18.93 14.11
N THR A 124 -10.28 -19.18 13.36
CA THR A 124 -10.35 -20.27 12.38
C THR A 124 -9.81 -19.87 11.01
N LYS A 125 -9.62 -18.57 10.76
CA LYS A 125 -9.10 -18.05 9.50
C LYS A 125 -7.59 -17.96 9.52
N ASP A 126 -6.96 -18.46 8.47
CA ASP A 126 -5.53 -18.26 8.24
C ASP A 126 -5.22 -16.79 7.97
N PHE A 127 -4.11 -16.33 8.51
CA PHE A 127 -3.63 -14.99 8.23
C PHE A 127 -3.06 -14.89 6.81
N VAL A 128 -3.49 -13.84 6.08
CA VAL A 128 -2.94 -13.49 4.77
C VAL A 128 -2.47 -12.03 4.82
N LYS A 129 -1.18 -11.80 4.55
CA LYS A 129 -0.61 -10.44 4.48
C LYS A 129 -1.38 -9.56 3.51
N ARG A 130 -1.47 -8.26 3.81
CA ARG A 130 -2.14 -7.27 2.93
C ARG A 130 -1.55 -7.27 1.53
N SER A 131 -0.23 -7.40 1.39
CA SER A 131 0.46 -7.48 0.10
C SER A 131 0.04 -8.66 -0.77
N ASN A 132 -0.51 -9.72 -0.19
CA ASN A 132 -1.02 -10.91 -0.88
C ASN A 132 -2.54 -10.88 -1.11
N ARG A 133 -3.22 -9.81 -0.71
CA ARG A 133 -4.67 -9.65 -0.81
C ARG A 133 -5.01 -8.65 -1.91
N LEU A 134 -5.97 -9.02 -2.76
CA LEU A 134 -6.29 -8.25 -3.97
C LEU A 134 -7.01 -6.93 -3.67
N GLU A 135 -7.69 -6.82 -2.55
CA GLU A 135 -8.34 -5.59 -2.10
C GLU A 135 -7.37 -4.53 -1.56
N TRP A 136 -6.09 -4.86 -1.38
CA TRP A 136 -5.05 -3.96 -0.91
C TRP A 136 -4.08 -3.57 -2.03
N ALA A 137 -3.58 -2.34 -1.97
CA ALA A 137 -2.57 -1.82 -2.89
C ALA A 137 -1.34 -1.32 -2.13
N LYS A 138 -0.17 -1.55 -2.71
CA LYS A 138 1.03 -0.79 -2.37
C LYS A 138 0.93 0.57 -3.05
N VAL A 139 0.97 1.64 -2.28
CA VAL A 139 0.94 3.02 -2.79
C VAL A 139 2.28 3.67 -2.53
N ASN A 140 2.97 4.05 -3.58
CA ASN A 140 4.23 4.80 -3.49
C ASN A 140 3.94 6.22 -3.03
N LEU A 141 4.48 6.60 -1.89
CA LEU A 141 4.34 7.93 -1.29
C LEU A 141 5.55 8.82 -1.56
N LEU A 142 6.72 8.20 -1.78
CA LEU A 142 7.97 8.94 -1.96
C LEU A 142 8.94 8.16 -2.85
N GLY A 143 9.63 8.86 -3.75
CA GLY A 143 10.67 8.32 -4.62
C GLY A 143 10.21 8.16 -6.05
N LYS A 144 10.95 7.35 -6.84
CA LYS A 144 10.60 7.11 -8.22
C LYS A 144 9.50 6.04 -8.32
N VAL A 145 8.56 6.26 -9.24
CA VAL A 145 7.47 5.31 -9.49
C VAL A 145 7.03 5.37 -10.96
N ILE A 146 6.56 4.24 -11.47
CA ILE A 146 6.03 4.14 -12.83
C ILE A 146 4.54 4.49 -12.80
N VAL A 147 4.12 5.38 -13.72
CA VAL A 147 2.71 5.76 -13.92
C VAL A 147 2.28 5.50 -15.35
N ILE A 148 1.00 5.19 -15.53
CA ILE A 148 0.37 5.10 -16.84
C ILE A 148 0.16 6.52 -17.37
N ASP A 149 0.52 6.78 -18.63
CA ASP A 149 0.25 8.03 -19.33
C ASP A 149 -0.47 7.77 -20.68
N ASN A 150 -0.77 8.84 -21.39
CA ASN A 150 -1.40 8.78 -22.70
C ASN A 150 -0.40 8.68 -23.87
N GLY A 151 0.84 8.32 -23.61
CA GLY A 151 1.89 8.20 -24.62
C GLY A 151 2.59 9.51 -25.02
N THR A 152 2.18 10.66 -24.45
CA THR A 152 2.68 11.98 -24.90
C THR A 152 3.78 12.58 -24.03
N LEU A 153 3.95 12.10 -22.81
CA LEU A 153 4.96 12.62 -21.89
C LEU A 153 6.37 12.22 -22.31
N LYS A 154 7.33 13.11 -22.08
CA LYS A 154 8.76 12.91 -22.37
C LYS A 154 9.59 13.18 -21.12
N PRO A 155 10.78 12.57 -21.01
CA PRO A 155 11.75 12.95 -19.98
C PRO A 155 11.96 14.46 -19.94
N GLY A 156 11.94 15.05 -18.75
CA GLY A 156 12.00 16.50 -18.54
C GLY A 156 10.65 17.20 -18.52
N ASP A 157 9.56 16.58 -18.94
CA ASP A 157 8.22 17.16 -18.79
C ASP A 157 7.78 17.19 -17.31
N MET A 158 6.84 18.10 -17.02
CA MET A 158 6.04 18.05 -15.82
C MET A 158 4.70 17.39 -16.14
N CYS A 159 4.30 16.40 -15.35
CA CYS A 159 2.99 15.78 -15.46
C CYS A 159 2.11 16.06 -14.24
N MET A 160 0.83 15.81 -14.39
CA MET A 160 -0.18 15.86 -13.34
C MET A 160 -1.15 14.69 -13.48
N PRO A 161 -1.87 14.29 -12.42
CA PRO A 161 -2.96 13.33 -12.54
C PRO A 161 -4.08 13.88 -13.42
N TYR A 162 -4.65 13.01 -14.23
CA TYR A 162 -5.84 13.37 -15.03
C TYR A 162 -7.05 13.59 -14.11
N SER A 163 -7.76 14.71 -14.32
CA SER A 163 -8.93 15.11 -13.54
C SER A 163 -10.14 15.52 -14.40
N GLY A 164 -10.20 15.03 -15.65
CA GLY A 164 -11.35 15.24 -16.53
C GLY A 164 -12.48 14.23 -16.29
N SER A 165 -13.50 14.25 -17.15
CA SER A 165 -14.70 13.41 -17.02
C SER A 165 -14.59 11.99 -17.59
N ASP A 166 -13.51 11.66 -18.29
CA ASP A 166 -13.32 10.35 -18.90
C ASP A 166 -12.83 9.33 -17.86
N ALA A 167 -13.73 8.49 -17.38
CA ALA A 167 -13.44 7.50 -16.33
C ALA A 167 -12.34 6.49 -16.72
N SER A 168 -12.15 6.21 -18.00
CA SER A 168 -11.09 5.31 -18.48
C SER A 168 -9.68 5.87 -18.22
N LYS A 169 -9.57 7.18 -18.01
CA LYS A 169 -8.31 7.89 -17.76
C LYS A 169 -8.07 8.22 -16.27
N PHE A 170 -8.98 7.85 -15.38
CA PHE A 170 -8.80 8.13 -13.95
C PHE A 170 -7.49 7.52 -13.43
N GLY A 171 -6.76 8.32 -12.66
CA GLY A 171 -5.46 7.97 -12.12
C GLY A 171 -4.29 7.98 -13.12
N THR A 172 -4.50 8.27 -14.41
CA THR A 172 -3.39 8.36 -15.38
C THR A 172 -2.68 9.72 -15.33
N ALA A 173 -1.46 9.77 -15.83
CA ALA A 173 -0.67 10.99 -15.97
C ALA A 173 -0.96 11.69 -17.29
N VAL A 174 -1.05 13.02 -17.25
CA VAL A 174 -1.12 13.89 -18.42
C VAL A 174 -0.14 15.06 -18.24
N LYS A 175 0.15 15.79 -19.33
CA LYS A 175 1.03 16.96 -19.26
C LYS A 175 0.46 18.01 -18.30
N ALA A 176 1.30 18.50 -17.38
CA ALA A 176 0.86 19.48 -16.39
C ALA A 176 0.56 20.83 -17.01
N THR A 177 -0.54 21.43 -16.57
CA THR A 177 -0.87 22.82 -16.88
C THR A 177 -0.15 23.77 -15.92
N ALA A 178 -0.06 25.08 -16.26
CA ALA A 178 0.52 26.09 -15.38
C ALA A 178 -0.20 26.14 -14.02
N LYS A 179 -1.52 25.93 -14.00
CA LYS A 179 -2.39 25.99 -12.80
C LYS A 179 -2.51 24.67 -12.04
N ALA A 180 -1.84 23.59 -12.49
CA ALA A 180 -1.96 22.29 -11.84
C ALA A 180 -1.49 22.37 -10.37
N LYS A 181 -2.33 21.86 -9.46
CA LYS A 181 -2.06 21.79 -8.02
C LYS A 181 -0.97 20.75 -7.72
N HIS A 182 -1.02 19.60 -8.37
CA HIS A 182 -0.08 18.50 -8.22
C HIS A 182 0.76 18.38 -9.48
N LYS A 183 2.09 18.46 -9.34
CA LYS A 183 3.03 18.37 -10.47
C LYS A 183 4.16 17.42 -10.12
N TYR A 184 4.48 16.54 -11.05
CA TYR A 184 5.53 15.54 -10.91
C TYR A 184 6.50 15.63 -12.08
N TYR A 185 7.76 15.42 -11.82
CA TYR A 185 8.80 15.43 -12.84
C TYR A 185 8.89 14.08 -13.55
N VAL A 186 8.81 14.07 -14.86
CA VAL A 186 9.00 12.88 -15.70
C VAL A 186 10.49 12.61 -15.84
N VAL A 187 10.94 11.48 -15.26
CA VAL A 187 12.36 11.11 -15.24
C VAL A 187 12.72 10.37 -16.51
N ASP A 188 11.91 9.40 -16.93
CA ASP A 188 12.18 8.54 -18.07
C ASP A 188 10.89 7.97 -18.66
N ARG A 189 10.95 7.52 -19.92
CA ARG A 189 9.88 6.75 -20.58
C ARG A 189 10.21 5.27 -20.53
N VAL A 190 9.27 4.49 -19.98
CA VAL A 190 9.45 3.04 -19.81
C VAL A 190 8.86 2.26 -20.97
N SER A 191 7.69 2.66 -21.46
CA SER A 191 7.01 2.04 -22.59
C SER A 191 6.17 3.08 -23.36
N GLU A 192 5.41 2.61 -24.34
CA GLU A 192 4.49 3.48 -25.10
C GLU A 192 3.53 4.26 -24.20
N ASN A 193 3.01 3.62 -23.13
CA ASN A 193 1.97 4.18 -22.27
C ASN A 193 2.39 4.29 -20.80
N THR A 194 3.71 4.28 -20.51
CA THR A 194 4.20 4.41 -19.12
C THR A 194 5.45 5.25 -19.04
N VAL A 195 5.53 6.06 -17.99
CA VAL A 195 6.70 6.88 -17.64
C VAL A 195 7.08 6.68 -16.19
N THR A 196 8.36 6.86 -15.87
CA THR A 196 8.83 7.00 -14.49
C THR A 196 8.71 8.45 -14.08
N ILE A 197 8.10 8.70 -12.92
CA ILE A 197 8.03 10.03 -12.32
C ILE A 197 8.77 10.05 -10.98
N LEU A 198 9.11 11.27 -10.52
CA LEU A 198 9.61 11.52 -9.17
C LEU A 198 8.45 12.00 -8.30
N ASN A 199 8.02 11.16 -7.35
CA ASN A 199 7.07 11.47 -6.29
C ASN A 199 7.84 12.02 -5.08
N LYS A 200 7.49 13.25 -4.64
CA LYS A 200 8.18 13.97 -3.55
C LYS A 200 7.21 14.36 -2.47
#